data_d8660cf63a727d14d22a550751d0d1da
#
_entry.id   d8660cf63a727d14d22a550751d0d1da
#
_cell.length_a   1.000
_cell.length_b   1.000
_cell.length_c   1.000
_cell.angle_alpha   90.00
_cell.angle_beta   90.00
_cell.angle_gamma   90.00
#
_symmetry.space_group_name_H-M   'P 1'
#
loop_
_entity.id
_entity.type
_entity.pdbx_description
1 polymer ?
#
loop_
_entity_poly.entity_id
_entity_poly.type
_entity_poly.pdbx_seq_one_letter_code
_entity_poly.pdbx_strand_id
1 'polypeptide(L)'
;MKKFKTMMAMMLALVSMCVAFSSCSSDDDPVAVAAAKEIADTYTGSLDMTLMGEASTYDNLTMKIEAVDDATVKVTLPACGEGMMALPALEVPAVKVSGSHGAYAFSQESYAGTITVNGAEKNYTVTLQGTLRDNTLTVNYSVQYGKMPMPMIAKFVCTK
;
A
#
# COMPACT_ATOMS: atom_id res chain seq x y z
N MET A 1 -27.99 -22.27 -30.53
CA MET A 1 -26.68 -22.48 -29.89
C MET A 1 -25.51 -21.91 -30.70
N LYS A 2 -25.65 -20.77 -31.35
CA LYS A 2 -24.55 -20.11 -32.11
C LYS A 2 -24.25 -18.68 -31.65
N LYS A 3 -24.70 -18.26 -30.47
CA LYS A 3 -24.51 -16.86 -29.96
C LYS A 3 -23.53 -16.72 -28.82
N PHE A 4 -22.85 -17.79 -28.40
CA PHE A 4 -21.87 -17.74 -27.29
C PHE A 4 -20.40 -17.63 -27.71
N LYS A 5 -20.10 -17.65 -29.03
CA LYS A 5 -18.70 -17.57 -29.51
C LYS A 5 -18.22 -16.17 -29.82
N THR A 6 -19.08 -15.17 -29.81
CA THR A 6 -18.69 -13.80 -30.20
C THR A 6 -18.35 -12.89 -28.98
N MET A 7 -18.64 -13.34 -27.76
CA MET A 7 -18.35 -12.52 -26.56
C MET A 7 -16.99 -12.80 -25.93
N MET A 8 -16.29 -13.84 -26.34
CA MET A 8 -14.98 -14.19 -25.82
C MET A 8 -13.81 -13.58 -26.61
N ALA A 9 -14.09 -12.99 -27.76
CA ALA A 9 -13.08 -12.37 -28.61
C ALA A 9 -12.83 -10.88 -28.30
N MET A 10 -13.67 -10.24 -27.48
CA MET A 10 -13.53 -8.81 -27.15
C MET A 10 -12.80 -8.53 -25.84
N MET A 11 -12.50 -9.54 -25.03
CA MET A 11 -11.74 -9.36 -23.79
C MET A 11 -10.22 -9.56 -23.93
N LEU A 12 -9.75 -9.97 -25.09
CA LEU A 12 -8.32 -10.19 -25.37
C LEU A 12 -7.62 -8.99 -26.01
N ALA A 13 -8.34 -7.92 -26.30
CA ALA A 13 -7.77 -6.74 -26.95
C ALA A 13 -7.34 -5.63 -25.97
N LEU A 14 -7.52 -5.79 -24.67
CA LEU A 14 -7.19 -4.77 -23.68
C LEU A 14 -5.92 -5.04 -22.82
N VAL A 15 -5.20 -6.12 -23.10
CA VAL A 15 -3.97 -6.46 -22.37
C VAL A 15 -2.70 -6.15 -23.19
N SER A 16 -2.81 -5.50 -24.35
CA SER A 16 -1.69 -5.22 -25.25
C SER A 16 -1.21 -3.78 -25.20
N MET A 17 -1.40 -3.06 -24.12
CA MET A 17 -0.65 -1.82 -23.85
C MET A 17 0.32 -1.99 -22.70
N CYS A 18 1.10 -3.06 -22.72
CA CYS A 18 2.41 -3.03 -22.09
C CYS A 18 3.27 -2.12 -22.95
N VAL A 19 3.32 -0.88 -22.56
CA VAL A 19 4.22 0.12 -23.08
C VAL A 19 5.63 -0.45 -23.03
N ALA A 20 6.17 -0.81 -24.16
CA ALA A 20 7.58 -0.93 -24.31
C ALA A 20 8.16 0.48 -24.10
N PHE A 21 8.55 0.81 -22.89
CA PHE A 21 9.54 1.83 -22.67
C PHE A 21 10.87 1.25 -23.16
N SER A 22 11.05 1.30 -24.48
CA SER A 22 12.37 1.14 -25.04
C SER A 22 13.22 2.26 -24.45
N SER A 23 14.17 1.87 -23.65
CA SER A 23 15.26 2.70 -23.20
C SER A 23 15.91 3.37 -24.41
N CYS A 24 15.66 4.63 -24.61
CA CYS A 24 16.59 5.46 -25.36
C CYS A 24 17.76 5.75 -24.45
N SER A 25 18.87 5.09 -24.70
CA SER A 25 20.16 5.46 -24.17
C SER A 25 20.58 6.77 -24.80
N SER A 26 20.49 7.86 -24.09
CA SER A 26 21.22 9.09 -24.33
C SER A 26 21.93 9.48 -23.04
N ASP A 27 23.23 9.78 -23.15
CA ASP A 27 24.20 9.97 -22.07
C ASP A 27 24.01 11.23 -21.21
N ASP A 28 22.78 11.66 -20.98
CA ASP A 28 22.40 12.75 -20.09
C ASP A 28 21.13 12.40 -19.28
N ASP A 29 21.06 11.18 -18.73
CA ASP A 29 20.02 10.85 -17.76
C ASP A 29 20.27 11.62 -16.47
N PRO A 30 19.36 12.55 -16.06
CA PRO A 30 19.35 12.98 -14.69
C PRO A 30 19.20 11.71 -13.85
N VAL A 31 20.14 11.50 -12.96
CA VAL A 31 20.18 10.39 -12.00
C VAL A 31 18.74 10.12 -11.57
N ALA A 32 18.17 9.00 -12.02
CA ALA A 32 16.83 8.61 -11.63
C ALA A 32 16.85 8.47 -10.10
N VAL A 33 16.34 9.47 -9.42
CA VAL A 33 16.27 9.44 -7.97
C VAL A 33 15.43 8.23 -7.62
N ALA A 34 16.00 7.32 -6.86
CA ALA A 34 15.34 6.07 -6.53
C ALA A 34 13.97 6.35 -5.95
N ALA A 35 12.92 5.86 -6.61
CA ALA A 35 11.53 6.15 -6.24
C ALA A 35 11.24 5.86 -4.76
N ALA A 36 11.88 4.83 -4.21
CA ALA A 36 11.77 4.48 -2.80
C ALA A 36 12.33 5.57 -1.87
N LYS A 37 13.41 6.24 -2.25
CA LYS A 37 14.02 7.32 -1.44
C LYS A 37 13.17 8.59 -1.45
N GLU A 38 12.49 8.87 -2.56
CA GLU A 38 11.62 10.04 -2.69
C GLU A 38 10.37 9.95 -1.82
N ILE A 39 9.84 8.74 -1.60
CA ILE A 39 8.65 8.55 -0.77
C ILE A 39 8.99 8.18 0.69
N ALA A 40 10.27 7.91 0.99
CA ALA A 40 10.69 7.55 2.34
C ALA A 40 10.57 8.76 3.28
N ASP A 41 9.65 8.67 4.22
CA ASP A 41 9.39 9.73 5.21
C ASP A 41 8.45 9.25 6.32
N THR A 42 8.21 10.12 7.28
CA THR A 42 7.20 9.97 8.32
C THR A 42 6.00 10.85 7.99
N TYR A 43 4.85 10.24 7.80
CA TYR A 43 3.61 10.89 7.39
C TYR A 43 2.64 10.92 8.55
N THR A 44 2.21 12.10 8.98
CA THR A 44 1.16 12.27 10.00
C THR A 44 -0.12 12.71 9.34
N GLY A 45 -1.19 11.95 9.53
CA GLY A 45 -2.45 12.16 8.83
C GLY A 45 -3.65 11.57 9.57
N SER A 46 -4.75 11.45 8.84
CA SER A 46 -5.99 10.83 9.32
C SER A 46 -6.15 9.42 8.76
N LEU A 47 -6.80 8.58 9.53
CA LEU A 47 -7.12 7.20 9.19
C LEU A 47 -8.63 6.99 9.31
N ASP A 48 -9.27 6.71 8.19
CA ASP A 48 -10.64 6.18 8.17
C ASP A 48 -10.59 4.67 8.18
N MET A 49 -11.21 4.06 9.16
CA MET A 49 -11.22 2.62 9.37
C MET A 49 -12.63 2.08 9.39
N THR A 50 -12.86 0.96 8.72
CA THR A 50 -14.12 0.22 8.80
C THR A 50 -13.85 -1.19 9.34
N LEU A 51 -14.50 -1.53 10.42
CA LEU A 51 -14.45 -2.84 11.04
C LEU A 51 -15.87 -3.33 11.32
N MET A 52 -16.21 -4.51 10.80
CA MET A 52 -17.54 -5.14 10.97
C MET A 52 -18.72 -4.23 10.56
N GLY A 53 -18.49 -3.31 9.62
CA GLY A 53 -19.49 -2.35 9.16
C GLY A 53 -19.57 -1.04 9.94
N GLU A 54 -18.82 -0.92 11.03
CA GLU A 54 -18.69 0.34 11.78
C GLU A 54 -17.49 1.13 11.30
N ALA A 55 -17.71 2.41 10.97
CA ALA A 55 -16.69 3.35 10.55
C ALA A 55 -16.17 4.16 11.74
N SER A 56 -14.86 4.34 11.80
CA SER A 56 -14.18 5.17 12.79
C SER A 56 -13.09 5.98 12.12
N THR A 57 -12.89 7.21 12.55
CA THR A 57 -11.84 8.10 12.06
C THR A 57 -10.88 8.41 13.20
N TYR A 58 -9.59 8.32 12.93
CA TYR A 58 -8.50 8.65 13.86
C TYR A 58 -7.62 9.72 13.24
N ASP A 59 -7.41 10.79 13.94
CA ASP A 59 -6.54 11.90 13.52
C ASP A 59 -5.15 11.79 14.15
N ASN A 60 -4.19 12.46 13.53
CA ASN A 60 -2.80 12.55 14.00
C ASN A 60 -2.10 11.19 14.16
N LEU A 61 -2.47 10.23 13.34
CA LEU A 61 -1.76 8.97 13.27
C LEU A 61 -0.52 9.09 12.37
N THR A 62 0.49 8.33 12.71
CA THR A 62 1.78 8.36 12.00
C THR A 62 2.02 7.07 11.26
N MET A 63 2.21 7.18 9.95
CA MET A 63 2.67 6.11 9.05
C MET A 63 4.12 6.38 8.67
N LYS A 64 4.98 5.38 8.74
CA LYS A 64 6.39 5.52 8.37
C LYS A 64 6.68 4.71 7.11
N ILE A 65 7.38 5.33 6.17
CA ILE A 65 7.87 4.68 4.95
C ILE A 65 9.39 4.81 4.94
N GLU A 66 10.09 3.69 4.88
CA GLU A 66 11.55 3.61 4.88
C GLU A 66 12.04 2.95 3.60
N ALA A 67 13.00 3.56 2.92
CA ALA A 67 13.62 2.95 1.74
C ALA A 67 14.46 1.73 2.15
N VAL A 68 14.22 0.59 1.51
CA VAL A 68 15.02 -0.63 1.65
C VAL A 68 16.07 -0.70 0.54
N ASP A 69 15.66 -0.40 -0.67
CA ASP A 69 16.50 -0.24 -1.86
C ASP A 69 15.91 0.86 -2.76
N ASP A 70 16.38 0.97 -4.00
CA ASP A 70 15.95 2.03 -4.91
C ASP A 70 14.49 1.92 -5.39
N ALA A 71 13.89 0.74 -5.31
CA ALA A 71 12.55 0.44 -5.78
C ALA A 71 11.64 -0.21 -4.73
N THR A 72 12.13 -0.37 -3.49
CA THR A 72 11.42 -1.11 -2.44
C THR A 72 11.42 -0.32 -1.14
N VAL A 73 10.29 -0.27 -0.47
CA VAL A 73 10.14 0.35 0.84
C VAL A 73 9.59 -0.63 1.87
N LYS A 74 9.88 -0.34 3.12
CA LYS A 74 9.17 -0.88 4.28
C LYS A 74 8.12 0.13 4.72
N VAL A 75 6.88 -0.31 4.85
CA VAL A 75 5.77 0.50 5.33
C VAL A 75 5.40 0.06 6.74
N THR A 76 5.40 0.97 7.69
CA THR A 76 4.91 0.75 9.05
C THR A 76 3.53 1.40 9.18
N LEU A 77 2.50 0.57 9.27
CA LEU A 77 1.12 0.99 9.46
C LEU A 77 0.93 1.52 10.89
N PRO A 78 0.13 2.57 11.09
CA PRO A 78 -0.08 3.14 12.41
C PRO A 78 -0.83 2.18 13.33
N ALA A 79 -0.49 2.23 14.62
CA ALA A 79 -1.32 1.63 15.65
C ALA A 79 -2.63 2.41 15.77
N CYS A 80 -3.75 1.71 15.91
CA CYS A 80 -5.07 2.33 16.05
C CYS A 80 -6.04 1.45 16.85
N GLY A 81 -7.16 2.04 17.27
CA GLY A 81 -8.16 1.35 18.09
C GLY A 81 -7.80 1.28 19.55
N GLU A 82 -8.76 0.83 20.37
CA GLU A 82 -8.62 0.73 21.82
C GLU A 82 -9.13 -0.63 22.35
N GLY A 83 -8.61 -1.03 23.50
CA GLY A 83 -9.06 -2.23 24.19
C GLY A 83 -8.84 -3.52 23.41
N MET A 84 -9.89 -4.30 23.23
CA MET A 84 -9.85 -5.59 22.51
C MET A 84 -9.74 -5.42 20.99
N MET A 85 -10.01 -4.22 20.47
CA MET A 85 -9.93 -3.86 19.05
C MET A 85 -8.63 -3.11 18.71
N ALA A 86 -7.71 -2.97 19.65
CA ALA A 86 -6.44 -2.31 19.43
C ALA A 86 -5.58 -3.08 18.42
N LEU A 87 -5.20 -2.39 17.36
CA LEU A 87 -4.26 -2.86 16.36
C LEU A 87 -2.90 -2.25 16.66
N PRO A 88 -1.84 -3.04 16.87
CA PRO A 88 -0.49 -2.52 17.02
C PRO A 88 0.04 -1.97 15.69
N ALA A 89 1.13 -1.22 15.74
CA ALA A 89 1.84 -0.86 14.51
C ALA A 89 2.33 -2.13 13.81
N LEU A 90 2.04 -2.26 12.52
CA LEU A 90 2.37 -3.43 11.71
C LEU A 90 3.36 -3.06 10.61
N GLU A 91 4.39 -3.86 10.45
CA GLU A 91 5.39 -3.66 9.40
C GLU A 91 5.11 -4.51 8.17
N VAL A 92 5.18 -3.89 7.00
CA VAL A 92 5.11 -4.56 5.71
C VAL A 92 6.43 -4.30 4.99
N PRO A 93 7.38 -5.23 5.05
CA PRO A 93 8.65 -5.11 4.35
C PRO A 93 8.48 -5.36 2.86
N ALA A 94 9.40 -4.85 2.06
CA ALA A 94 9.52 -5.16 0.64
C ALA A 94 8.29 -4.79 -0.21
N VAL A 95 7.69 -3.63 0.05
CA VAL A 95 6.64 -3.04 -0.79
C VAL A 95 7.27 -2.39 -2.01
N LYS A 96 6.87 -2.80 -3.21
CA LYS A 96 7.41 -2.27 -4.46
C LYS A 96 6.87 -0.88 -4.76
N VAL A 97 7.75 0.01 -5.18
CA VAL A 97 7.45 1.40 -5.55
C VAL A 97 7.73 1.61 -7.03
N SER A 98 6.88 2.37 -7.68
CA SER A 98 7.05 2.83 -9.06
C SER A 98 6.64 4.30 -9.17
N GLY A 99 7.10 4.95 -10.21
CA GLY A 99 6.78 6.35 -10.49
C GLY A 99 7.99 7.27 -10.46
N SER A 100 7.76 8.53 -10.74
CA SER A 100 8.77 9.58 -10.81
C SER A 100 8.13 10.95 -10.74
N HIS A 101 8.94 12.01 -10.59
CA HIS A 101 8.51 13.42 -10.69
C HIS A 101 7.32 13.78 -9.78
N GLY A 102 7.33 13.31 -8.54
CA GLY A 102 6.29 13.62 -7.56
C GLY A 102 5.01 12.79 -7.69
N ALA A 103 4.96 11.82 -8.61
CA ALA A 103 3.85 10.89 -8.77
C ALA A 103 4.34 9.46 -8.58
N TYR A 104 4.07 8.88 -7.42
CA TYR A 104 4.52 7.55 -7.04
C TYR A 104 3.34 6.66 -6.68
N ALA A 105 3.48 5.37 -6.98
CA ALA A 105 2.55 4.33 -6.57
C ALA A 105 3.30 3.16 -5.95
N PHE A 106 2.72 2.54 -4.94
CA PHE A 106 3.28 1.36 -4.29
C PHE A 106 2.19 0.41 -3.87
N SER A 107 2.46 -0.88 -3.90
CA SER A 107 1.47 -1.89 -3.56
C SER A 107 2.11 -3.17 -3.04
N GLN A 108 1.33 -3.87 -2.22
CA GLN A 108 1.59 -5.23 -1.76
C GLN A 108 0.26 -6.01 -1.80
N GLU A 109 0.17 -7.02 -2.64
CA GLU A 109 -1.06 -7.80 -2.82
C GLU A 109 -1.40 -8.66 -1.60
N SER A 110 -0.40 -9.23 -0.96
CA SER A 110 -0.56 -9.99 0.27
C SER A 110 0.77 -10.17 0.97
N TYR A 111 0.83 -9.73 2.21
CA TYR A 111 1.96 -9.96 3.10
C TYR A 111 1.46 -10.62 4.39
N ALA A 112 2.03 -11.75 4.73
CA ALA A 112 1.77 -12.44 5.99
C ALA A 112 2.96 -12.26 6.93
N GLY A 113 2.70 -11.74 8.10
CA GLY A 113 3.69 -11.50 9.15
C GLY A 113 3.25 -11.98 10.51
N THR A 114 4.16 -11.90 11.46
CA THR A 114 3.94 -12.23 12.87
C THR A 114 4.42 -11.07 13.73
N ILE A 115 3.70 -10.77 14.78
CA ILE A 115 4.09 -9.78 15.78
C ILE A 115 3.86 -10.33 17.18
N THR A 116 4.75 -10.02 18.10
CA THR A 116 4.58 -10.39 19.51
C THR A 116 3.95 -9.24 20.29
N VAL A 117 2.78 -9.47 20.85
CA VAL A 117 2.06 -8.50 21.68
C VAL A 117 1.78 -9.12 23.04
N ASN A 118 2.24 -8.48 24.10
CA ASN A 118 2.10 -8.97 25.49
C ASN A 118 2.59 -10.41 25.68
N GLY A 119 3.70 -10.78 25.02
CA GLY A 119 4.27 -12.12 25.12
C GLY A 119 3.55 -13.21 24.30
N ALA A 120 2.52 -12.84 23.52
CA ALA A 120 1.81 -13.75 22.62
C ALA A 120 2.08 -13.41 21.16
N GLU A 121 2.42 -14.41 20.35
CA GLU A 121 2.52 -14.26 18.90
C GLU A 121 1.14 -14.11 18.26
N LYS A 122 1.03 -13.14 17.38
CA LYS A 122 -0.15 -12.85 16.57
C LYS A 122 0.24 -12.82 15.10
N ASN A 123 -0.44 -13.60 14.29
CA ASN A 123 -0.31 -13.52 12.85
C ASN A 123 -1.12 -12.37 12.29
N TYR A 124 -0.64 -11.77 11.23
CA TYR A 124 -1.40 -10.78 10.48
C TYR A 124 -1.16 -10.92 8.97
N THR A 125 -2.15 -10.52 8.20
CA THR A 125 -2.04 -10.43 6.74
C THR A 125 -2.43 -9.04 6.31
N VAL A 126 -1.64 -8.42 5.45
CA VAL A 126 -1.86 -7.07 4.95
C VAL A 126 -1.90 -7.08 3.43
N THR A 127 -2.89 -6.40 2.87
CA THR A 127 -2.94 -5.97 1.48
C THR A 127 -2.91 -4.45 1.49
N LEU A 128 -2.05 -3.81 0.71
CA LEU A 128 -1.99 -2.36 0.65
C LEU A 128 -1.77 -1.82 -0.76
N GLN A 129 -2.31 -0.63 -1.00
CA GLN A 129 -2.07 0.18 -2.19
C GLN A 129 -1.94 1.63 -1.78
N GLY A 130 -0.85 2.26 -2.16
CA GLY A 130 -0.57 3.65 -1.84
C GLY A 130 -0.20 4.47 -3.07
N THR A 131 -0.48 5.75 -2.99
CA THR A 131 -0.05 6.76 -3.97
C THR A 131 0.44 8.00 -3.23
N LEU A 132 1.51 8.59 -3.75
CA LEU A 132 1.96 9.92 -3.36
C LEU A 132 1.87 10.81 -4.61
N ARG A 133 1.04 11.85 -4.55
CA ARG A 133 0.87 12.85 -5.62
C ARG A 133 0.62 14.21 -5.02
N ASP A 134 1.24 15.24 -5.59
CA ASP A 134 1.03 16.63 -5.17
C ASP A 134 1.14 16.81 -3.65
N ASN A 135 2.14 16.21 -3.04
CA ASN A 135 2.39 16.16 -1.60
C ASN A 135 1.29 15.46 -0.77
N THR A 136 0.36 14.77 -1.41
CA THR A 136 -0.68 13.99 -0.72
C THR A 136 -0.38 12.51 -0.80
N LEU A 137 -0.16 11.89 0.34
CA LEU A 137 -0.07 10.45 0.51
C LEU A 137 -1.46 9.88 0.78
N THR A 138 -1.89 8.91 -0.02
CA THR A 138 -3.10 8.13 0.22
C THR A 138 -2.73 6.65 0.22
N VAL A 139 -3.05 5.95 1.29
CA VAL A 139 -2.82 4.51 1.42
C VAL A 139 -4.11 3.81 1.81
N ASN A 140 -4.58 2.94 0.94
CA ASN A 140 -5.69 2.03 1.23
C ASN A 140 -5.11 0.68 1.62
N TYR A 141 -5.57 0.11 2.72
CA TYR A 141 -5.09 -1.19 3.15
C TYR A 141 -6.16 -2.00 3.86
N SER A 142 -5.98 -3.30 3.83
CA SER A 142 -6.79 -4.27 4.53
C SER A 142 -5.90 -5.10 5.45
N VAL A 143 -6.33 -5.28 6.68
CA VAL A 143 -5.58 -6.06 7.69
C VAL A 143 -6.46 -7.15 8.27
N GLN A 144 -6.00 -8.38 8.18
CA GLN A 144 -6.50 -9.49 8.97
C GLN A 144 -5.53 -9.72 10.13
N TYR A 145 -5.95 -9.50 11.35
CA TYR A 145 -5.10 -9.59 12.54
C TYR A 145 -5.60 -10.64 13.53
N GLY A 146 -4.72 -11.59 13.87
CA GLY A 146 -5.04 -12.64 14.81
C GLY A 146 -6.23 -13.49 14.38
N LYS A 147 -7.23 -13.58 15.28
CA LYS A 147 -8.47 -14.35 15.05
C LYS A 147 -9.67 -13.48 14.65
N MET A 148 -9.43 -12.29 14.11
CA MET A 148 -10.52 -11.44 13.65
C MET A 148 -11.39 -12.19 12.61
N PRO A 149 -12.72 -12.16 12.71
CA PRO A 149 -13.60 -12.87 11.80
C PRO A 149 -13.64 -12.23 10.40
N MET A 150 -13.35 -10.94 10.31
CA MET A 150 -13.34 -10.15 9.07
C MET A 150 -12.11 -9.23 9.03
N PRO A 151 -11.55 -8.96 7.85
CA PRO A 151 -10.47 -8.00 7.72
C PRO A 151 -10.97 -6.58 8.04
N MET A 152 -10.11 -5.81 8.65
CA MET A 152 -10.27 -4.38 8.80
C MET A 152 -9.89 -3.69 7.49
N ILE A 153 -10.69 -2.75 7.04
CA ILE A 153 -10.42 -1.93 5.86
C ILE A 153 -10.10 -0.52 6.32
N ALA A 154 -9.02 0.05 5.82
CA ALA A 154 -8.57 1.36 6.24
C ALA A 154 -8.05 2.20 5.07
N LYS A 155 -8.23 3.51 5.19
CA LYS A 155 -7.70 4.52 4.29
C LYS A 155 -6.97 5.59 5.10
N PHE A 156 -5.67 5.69 4.88
CA PHE A 156 -4.82 6.73 5.47
C PHE A 156 -4.60 7.86 4.46
N VAL A 157 -4.73 9.10 4.91
CA VAL A 157 -4.49 10.29 4.10
C VAL A 157 -3.65 11.28 4.88
N CYS A 158 -2.57 11.76 4.25
CA CYS A 158 -1.70 12.81 4.76
C CYS A 158 -1.38 13.79 3.63
N THR A 159 -1.55 15.07 3.88
CA THR A 159 -1.08 16.15 2.99
C THR A 159 0.05 16.90 3.70
N LYS A 160 1.20 17.07 3.03
CA LYS A 160 2.36 17.81 3.52
C LYS A 160 2.32 19.28 3.11
#